data_36cfe7e57915f6f438f231b88ca9875a
#
_entry.id   36cfe7e57915f6f438f231b88ca9875a
#
_cell.length_a   1.000
_cell.length_b   1.000
_cell.length_c   1.000
_cell.angle_alpha   90.00
_cell.angle_beta   90.00
_cell.angle_gamma   90.00
#
_symmetry.space_group_name_H-M   'P 1'
#
loop_
_entity.id
_entity.type
_entity.pdbx_description
1 polymer ?
#
loop_
_entity_poly.entity_id
_entity_poly.type
_entity_poly.pdbx_seq_one_letter_code
_entity_poly.pdbx_strand_id
1 'polypeptide(L)'
;MNLDKVFENNKSWIQDKLQADKDYFEALGKGQNPELLYIGCADSRVTAEELMGATPGEVFVHRNIANMVISIDLNVMSVINYAVDHLKVKHVIVCGHYACGGVKAAMQSADLGILNPWLRNIRDVYRLHRNELNAIENEDERYDKLVELNVKEQCVNLIKTAAVQ
;
A
#
# COMPACT_ATOMS: atom_id res chain seq x y z
N MET A 1 -20.36 -4.46 10.49
CA MET A 1 -21.21 -4.23 9.28
C MET A 1 -21.64 -5.60 8.78
N ASN A 2 -22.95 -5.84 8.54
CA ASN A 2 -23.40 -7.09 7.93
C ASN A 2 -23.48 -6.95 6.40
N LEU A 3 -23.65 -8.07 5.69
CA LEU A 3 -23.66 -8.06 4.22
C LEU A 3 -24.85 -7.30 3.63
N ASP A 4 -26.03 -7.40 4.24
CA ASP A 4 -27.21 -6.69 3.74
C ASP A 4 -26.97 -5.18 3.75
N LYS A 5 -26.36 -4.66 4.82
CA LYS A 5 -25.98 -3.25 4.92
C LYS A 5 -24.96 -2.82 3.86
N VAL A 6 -24.03 -3.72 3.49
CA VAL A 6 -23.08 -3.44 2.38
C VAL A 6 -23.82 -3.26 1.06
N PHE A 7 -24.76 -4.16 0.75
CA PHE A 7 -25.55 -4.05 -0.48
C PHE A 7 -26.49 -2.85 -0.50
N GLU A 8 -27.12 -2.50 0.63
CA GLU A 8 -27.90 -1.28 0.75
C GLU A 8 -27.06 -0.03 0.52
N ASN A 9 -25.91 0.07 1.17
CA ASN A 9 -24.98 1.19 0.98
C ASN A 9 -24.52 1.30 -0.47
N ASN A 10 -24.22 0.17 -1.13
CA ASN A 10 -23.84 0.17 -2.53
C ASN A 10 -24.96 0.68 -3.45
N LYS A 11 -26.20 0.27 -3.21
CA LYS A 11 -27.35 0.78 -3.97
C LYS A 11 -27.54 2.28 -3.80
N SER A 12 -27.45 2.77 -2.54
CA SER A 12 -27.52 4.21 -2.26
C SER A 12 -26.39 4.97 -2.97
N TRP A 13 -25.16 4.48 -2.84
CA TRP A 13 -23.99 5.07 -3.51
C TRP A 13 -24.17 5.17 -5.05
N ILE A 14 -24.71 4.12 -5.69
CA ILE A 14 -25.00 4.15 -7.12
C ILE A 14 -26.02 5.25 -7.44
N GLN A 15 -27.10 5.34 -6.66
CA GLN A 15 -28.15 6.33 -6.85
C GLN A 15 -27.61 7.76 -6.70
N ASP A 16 -26.81 8.00 -5.64
CA ASP A 16 -26.20 9.29 -5.38
C ASP A 16 -25.27 9.74 -6.52
N LYS A 17 -24.46 8.79 -7.06
CA LYS A 17 -23.59 9.08 -8.21
C LYS A 17 -24.38 9.41 -9.47
N LEU A 18 -25.42 8.65 -9.79
CA LEU A 18 -26.26 8.89 -10.97
C LEU A 18 -27.13 10.16 -10.82
N GLN A 19 -27.49 10.53 -9.59
CA GLN A 19 -28.20 11.79 -9.35
C GLN A 19 -27.28 13.01 -9.56
N ALA A 20 -26.00 12.88 -9.16
CA ALA A 20 -25.00 13.95 -9.36
C ALA A 20 -24.54 14.06 -10.82
N ASP A 21 -24.36 12.92 -11.48
CA ASP A 21 -23.93 12.81 -12.87
C ASP A 21 -24.51 11.54 -13.49
N LYS A 22 -25.47 11.69 -14.42
CA LYS A 22 -26.14 10.57 -15.10
C LYS A 22 -25.20 9.69 -15.93
N ASP A 23 -24.08 10.26 -16.39
CA ASP A 23 -23.11 9.61 -17.26
C ASP A 23 -21.89 9.09 -16.49
N TYR A 24 -21.88 9.19 -15.15
CA TYR A 24 -20.76 8.87 -14.26
C TYR A 24 -20.13 7.50 -14.54
N PHE A 25 -20.93 6.43 -14.54
CA PHE A 25 -20.40 5.07 -14.77
C PHE A 25 -20.02 4.82 -16.23
N GLU A 26 -20.72 5.45 -17.18
CA GLU A 26 -20.35 5.36 -18.59
C GLU A 26 -18.99 6.02 -18.84
N ALA A 27 -18.75 7.17 -18.23
CA ALA A 27 -17.45 7.87 -18.31
C ALA A 27 -16.31 7.01 -17.73
N LEU A 28 -16.50 6.42 -16.53
CA LEU A 28 -15.51 5.52 -15.93
C LEU A 28 -15.28 4.25 -16.75
N GLY A 29 -16.32 3.74 -17.40
CA GLY A 29 -16.24 2.54 -18.24
C GLY A 29 -15.42 2.70 -19.53
N LYS A 30 -15.11 3.94 -19.96
CA LYS A 30 -14.31 4.22 -21.16
C LYS A 30 -12.82 3.93 -20.98
N GLY A 31 -12.33 3.78 -19.76
CA GLY A 31 -10.95 3.43 -19.45
C GLY A 31 -10.42 4.16 -18.22
N GLN A 32 -9.13 3.98 -17.94
CA GLN A 32 -8.43 4.65 -16.85
C GLN A 32 -7.14 5.30 -17.36
N ASN A 33 -6.78 6.42 -16.77
CA ASN A 33 -5.51 7.11 -17.05
C ASN A 33 -4.95 7.71 -15.75
N PRO A 34 -4.63 6.88 -14.74
CA PRO A 34 -4.10 7.37 -13.48
C PRO A 34 -2.71 7.97 -13.67
N GLU A 35 -2.45 9.08 -13.00
CA GLU A 35 -1.11 9.68 -12.97
C GLU A 35 -0.22 9.09 -11.88
N LEU A 36 -0.81 8.35 -10.94
CA LEU A 36 -0.15 7.85 -9.74
C LEU A 36 -0.34 6.35 -9.59
N LEU A 37 0.74 5.65 -9.19
CA LEU A 37 0.67 4.34 -8.52
C LEU A 37 0.88 4.57 -7.02
N TYR A 38 -0.06 4.10 -6.22
CA TYR A 38 0.04 4.05 -4.76
C TYR A 38 0.32 2.62 -4.31
N ILE A 39 1.38 2.42 -3.52
CA ILE A 39 1.73 1.16 -2.85
C ILE A 39 1.64 1.39 -1.34
N GLY A 40 0.62 0.83 -0.70
CA GLY A 40 0.34 1.07 0.71
C GLY A 40 0.04 -0.17 1.53
N CYS A 41 -0.24 0.07 2.81
CA CYS A 41 -0.64 -1.00 3.71
C CYS A 41 -2.09 -1.45 3.47
N ALA A 42 -2.37 -2.74 3.68
CA ALA A 42 -3.72 -3.30 3.69
C ALA A 42 -4.53 -2.91 4.94
N ASP A 43 -3.97 -2.15 5.87
CA ASP A 43 -4.64 -1.68 7.08
C ASP A 43 -5.91 -0.90 6.74
N SER A 44 -7.03 -1.28 7.34
CA SER A 44 -8.35 -0.73 7.02
C SER A 44 -8.53 0.76 7.38
N ARG A 45 -7.62 1.30 8.18
CA ARG A 45 -7.64 2.71 8.64
C ARG A 45 -7.01 3.67 7.64
N VAL A 46 -6.26 3.15 6.65
CA VAL A 46 -5.50 3.97 5.68
C VAL A 46 -5.93 3.60 4.26
N THR A 47 -6.92 4.31 3.75
CA THR A 47 -7.44 4.13 2.39
C THR A 47 -6.77 5.12 1.44
N ALA A 48 -6.26 4.62 0.31
CA ALA A 48 -5.43 5.40 -0.61
C ALA A 48 -6.15 6.66 -1.12
N GLU A 49 -7.36 6.47 -1.62
CA GLU A 49 -8.14 7.53 -2.23
C GLU A 49 -8.51 8.62 -1.22
N GLU A 50 -8.93 8.21 0.00
CA GLU A 50 -9.31 9.16 1.05
C GLU A 50 -8.11 9.99 1.54
N LEU A 51 -6.93 9.34 1.72
CA LEU A 51 -5.72 10.04 2.14
C LEU A 51 -5.25 11.10 1.13
N MET A 52 -5.48 10.87 -0.15
CA MET A 52 -5.03 11.76 -1.23
C MET A 52 -6.12 12.69 -1.73
N GLY A 53 -7.36 12.56 -1.25
CA GLY A 53 -8.50 13.30 -1.79
C GLY A 53 -8.80 12.95 -3.25
N ALA A 54 -8.48 11.72 -3.65
CA ALA A 54 -8.60 11.26 -5.03
C ALA A 54 -9.98 10.66 -5.32
N THR A 55 -10.42 10.76 -6.56
CA THR A 55 -11.65 10.16 -7.05
C THR A 55 -11.37 8.87 -7.84
N PRO A 56 -12.38 8.01 -8.08
CA PRO A 56 -12.21 6.80 -8.87
C PRO A 56 -11.61 7.09 -10.26
N GLY A 57 -10.56 6.34 -10.61
CA GLY A 57 -9.86 6.45 -11.89
C GLY A 57 -8.55 7.28 -11.83
N GLU A 58 -8.31 8.05 -10.76
CA GLU A 58 -7.14 8.93 -10.66
C GLU A 58 -5.89 8.25 -10.14
N VAL A 59 -6.05 7.17 -9.37
CA VAL A 59 -4.92 6.47 -8.73
C VAL A 59 -5.00 4.97 -9.00
N PHE A 60 -3.89 4.39 -9.44
CA PHE A 60 -3.74 2.94 -9.51
C PHE A 60 -3.22 2.45 -8.16
N VAL A 61 -3.91 1.50 -7.52
CA VAL A 61 -3.69 1.16 -6.11
C VAL A 61 -3.21 -0.28 -5.94
N HIS A 62 -2.11 -0.45 -5.22
CA HIS A 62 -1.67 -1.73 -4.66
C HIS A 62 -1.60 -1.66 -3.14
N ARG A 63 -2.10 -2.70 -2.47
CA ARG A 63 -2.07 -2.77 -0.99
C ARG A 63 -1.67 -4.18 -0.54
N ASN A 64 -0.72 -4.24 0.39
CA ASN A 64 -0.31 -5.48 1.03
C ASN A 64 0.05 -5.23 2.51
N ILE A 65 0.43 -6.24 3.27
CA ILE A 65 0.85 -6.05 4.66
C ILE A 65 2.17 -5.27 4.70
N ALA A 66 2.13 -4.08 5.32
CA ALA A 66 3.27 -3.18 5.52
C ALA A 66 3.88 -2.60 4.23
N ASN A 67 3.06 -2.32 3.20
CA ASN A 67 3.47 -1.58 1.99
C ASN A 67 4.76 -2.11 1.33
N MET A 68 4.91 -3.42 1.26
CA MET A 68 6.14 -4.08 0.81
C MET A 68 6.29 -4.08 -0.72
N VAL A 69 7.52 -3.87 -1.16
CA VAL A 69 7.99 -4.08 -2.55
C VAL A 69 9.06 -5.16 -2.52
N ILE A 70 8.65 -6.39 -2.79
CA ILE A 70 9.50 -7.58 -2.72
C ILE A 70 9.75 -8.08 -4.13
N SER A 71 11.00 -8.19 -4.54
CA SER A 71 11.40 -8.51 -5.94
C SER A 71 10.89 -9.86 -6.46
N ILE A 72 10.60 -10.81 -5.59
CA ILE A 72 10.04 -12.13 -5.94
C ILE A 72 8.53 -12.22 -5.79
N ASP A 73 7.88 -11.17 -5.29
CA ASP A 73 6.42 -11.10 -5.23
C ASP A 73 5.84 -10.66 -6.58
N LEU A 74 5.42 -11.63 -7.36
CA LEU A 74 4.84 -11.38 -8.68
C LEU A 74 3.60 -10.48 -8.63
N ASN A 75 2.90 -10.41 -7.51
CA ASN A 75 1.74 -9.55 -7.38
C ASN A 75 2.14 -8.07 -7.45
N VAL A 76 3.00 -7.61 -6.54
CA VAL A 76 3.47 -6.21 -6.58
C VAL A 76 4.27 -5.91 -7.85
N MET A 77 5.09 -6.85 -8.33
CA MET A 77 5.87 -6.67 -9.57
C MET A 77 4.96 -6.50 -10.80
N SER A 78 3.88 -7.26 -10.91
CA SER A 78 2.90 -7.13 -12.00
C SER A 78 2.20 -5.77 -11.96
N VAL A 79 1.84 -5.30 -10.77
CA VAL A 79 1.20 -3.98 -10.59
C VAL A 79 2.16 -2.85 -10.99
N ILE A 80 3.41 -2.91 -10.56
CA ILE A 80 4.45 -1.91 -10.92
C ILE A 80 4.67 -1.90 -12.43
N ASN A 81 4.86 -3.09 -13.04
CA ASN A 81 5.06 -3.18 -14.48
C ASN A 81 3.86 -2.63 -15.26
N TYR A 82 2.65 -3.01 -14.87
CA TYR A 82 1.45 -2.51 -15.53
C TYR A 82 1.28 -1.00 -15.39
N ALA A 83 1.55 -0.46 -14.21
CA ALA A 83 1.46 0.99 -13.96
C ALA A 83 2.49 1.78 -14.78
N VAL A 84 3.75 1.33 -14.81
CA VAL A 84 4.84 2.03 -15.49
C VAL A 84 4.79 1.82 -16.99
N ASP A 85 4.69 0.57 -17.46
CA ASP A 85 4.83 0.24 -18.87
C ASP A 85 3.54 0.41 -19.68
N HIS A 86 2.38 0.18 -19.07
CA HIS A 86 1.09 0.23 -19.78
C HIS A 86 0.30 1.50 -19.47
N LEU A 87 0.13 1.85 -18.19
CA LEU A 87 -0.61 3.04 -17.80
C LEU A 87 0.21 4.32 -17.88
N LYS A 88 1.55 4.21 -17.93
CA LYS A 88 2.47 5.35 -18.02
C LYS A 88 2.30 6.36 -16.89
N VAL A 89 2.11 5.86 -15.65
CA VAL A 89 2.00 6.71 -14.47
C VAL A 89 3.24 7.61 -14.34
N LYS A 90 3.05 8.83 -13.89
CA LYS A 90 4.12 9.82 -13.73
C LYS A 90 4.85 9.67 -12.40
N HIS A 91 4.16 9.13 -11.38
CA HIS A 91 4.70 9.03 -10.04
C HIS A 91 4.32 7.69 -9.42
N VAL A 92 5.21 7.16 -8.56
CA VAL A 92 4.95 6.01 -7.70
C VAL A 92 5.16 6.43 -6.26
N ILE A 93 4.16 6.20 -5.42
CA ILE A 93 4.18 6.53 -4.00
C ILE A 93 4.23 5.23 -3.21
N VAL A 94 5.23 5.08 -2.32
CA VAL A 94 5.24 4.06 -1.28
C VAL A 94 4.81 4.72 0.02
N CYS A 95 3.64 4.34 0.53
CA CYS A 95 3.04 4.94 1.71
C CYS A 95 2.98 3.95 2.87
N GLY A 96 3.75 4.23 3.92
CA GLY A 96 3.63 3.56 5.22
C GLY A 96 2.72 4.34 6.16
N HIS A 97 2.45 3.75 7.31
CA HIS A 97 1.72 4.43 8.38
C HIS A 97 2.24 3.98 9.75
N TYR A 98 2.22 4.88 10.72
CA TYR A 98 2.51 4.53 12.10
C TYR A 98 1.46 3.55 12.66
N ALA A 99 1.78 2.89 13.75
CA ALA A 99 0.97 1.83 14.32
C ALA A 99 0.64 0.68 13.34
N CYS A 100 1.54 0.40 12.39
CA CYS A 100 1.40 -0.70 11.42
C CYS A 100 1.56 -2.06 12.09
N GLY A 101 0.48 -2.87 12.11
CA GLY A 101 0.50 -4.19 12.72
C GLY A 101 1.53 -5.15 12.14
N GLY A 102 1.79 -5.07 10.83
CA GLY A 102 2.81 -5.90 10.17
C GLY A 102 4.23 -5.57 10.63
N VAL A 103 4.57 -4.28 10.76
CA VAL A 103 5.88 -3.85 11.27
C VAL A 103 6.04 -4.25 12.75
N LYS A 104 4.99 -4.06 13.57
CA LYS A 104 5.00 -4.49 14.97
C LYS A 104 5.20 -6.00 15.11
N ALA A 105 4.50 -6.79 14.30
CA ALA A 105 4.63 -8.24 14.28
C ALA A 105 6.05 -8.70 13.90
N ALA A 106 6.73 -7.99 13.00
CA ALA A 106 8.11 -8.29 12.61
C ALA A 106 9.11 -8.09 13.77
N MET A 107 8.84 -7.19 14.71
CA MET A 107 9.68 -6.96 15.90
C MET A 107 9.49 -8.03 16.98
N GLN A 108 8.45 -8.83 16.91
CA GLN A 108 8.15 -9.89 17.88
C GLN A 108 8.82 -11.22 17.51
N SER A 109 9.12 -12.02 18.53
CA SER A 109 9.67 -13.38 18.38
C SER A 109 8.59 -14.46 18.18
N ALA A 110 7.30 -14.08 18.17
CA ALA A 110 6.20 -15.03 18.05
C ALA A 110 6.20 -15.74 16.69
N ASP A 111 5.81 -17.01 16.70
CA ASP A 111 5.53 -17.76 15.47
C ASP A 111 4.14 -17.35 14.94
N LEU A 112 4.13 -16.75 13.75
CA LEU A 112 2.93 -16.26 13.07
C LEU A 112 2.60 -17.07 11.80
N GLY A 113 3.09 -18.31 11.73
CA GLY A 113 2.77 -19.26 10.66
C GLY A 113 3.12 -18.69 9.28
N ILE A 114 2.15 -18.68 8.37
CA ILE A 114 2.34 -18.23 6.98
C ILE A 114 2.83 -16.79 6.84
N LEU A 115 2.67 -15.96 7.87
CA LEU A 115 3.20 -14.58 7.83
C LEU A 115 4.71 -14.51 8.05
N ASN A 116 5.34 -15.51 8.67
CA ASN A 116 6.77 -15.44 8.98
C ASN A 116 7.68 -15.19 7.76
N PRO A 117 7.51 -15.86 6.61
CA PRO A 117 8.29 -15.54 5.40
C PRO A 117 8.08 -14.11 4.90
N TRP A 118 6.87 -13.58 5.01
CA TRP A 118 6.56 -12.21 4.64
C TRP A 118 7.25 -11.21 5.57
N LEU A 119 7.08 -11.39 6.89
CA LEU A 119 7.66 -10.53 7.92
C LEU A 119 9.20 -10.58 7.94
N ARG A 120 9.80 -11.63 7.35
CA ARG A 120 11.25 -11.73 7.19
C ARG A 120 11.83 -10.53 6.45
N ASN A 121 11.15 -10.06 5.44
CA ASN A 121 11.60 -8.89 4.68
C ASN A 121 11.68 -7.63 5.55
N ILE A 122 10.73 -7.44 6.49
CA ILE A 122 10.78 -6.33 7.45
C ILE A 122 11.88 -6.55 8.49
N ARG A 123 12.08 -7.80 8.95
CA ARG A 123 13.20 -8.14 9.85
C ARG A 123 14.56 -7.90 9.19
N ASP A 124 14.66 -8.06 7.88
CA ASP A 124 15.86 -7.73 7.12
C ASP A 124 16.09 -6.21 7.06
N VAL A 125 15.05 -5.38 6.96
CA VAL A 125 15.16 -3.92 7.16
C VAL A 125 15.70 -3.60 8.55
N TYR A 126 15.15 -4.21 9.60
CA TYR A 126 15.68 -4.05 10.97
C TYR A 126 17.17 -4.42 11.05
N ARG A 127 17.56 -5.54 10.43
CA ARG A 127 18.95 -6.02 10.40
C ARG A 127 19.89 -5.05 9.71
N LEU A 128 19.46 -4.45 8.59
CA LEU A 128 20.23 -3.44 7.84
C LEU A 128 20.48 -2.18 8.68
N HIS A 129 19.50 -1.77 9.45
CA HIS A 129 19.53 -0.55 10.28
C HIS A 129 19.71 -0.82 11.76
N ARG A 130 20.26 -2.01 12.12
CA ARG A 130 20.36 -2.47 13.51
C ARG A 130 21.02 -1.46 14.45
N ASN A 131 22.11 -0.84 14.02
CA ASN A 131 22.85 0.09 14.89
C ASN A 131 22.03 1.34 15.20
N GLU A 132 21.32 1.88 14.20
CA GLU A 132 20.45 3.04 14.35
C GLU A 132 19.23 2.69 15.24
N LEU A 133 18.58 1.58 14.97
CA LEU A 133 17.40 1.16 15.72
C LEU A 133 17.73 0.78 17.17
N ASN A 134 18.82 0.06 17.42
CA ASN A 134 19.19 -0.33 18.77
C ASN A 134 19.73 0.83 19.63
N ALA A 135 20.10 1.96 19.03
CA ALA A 135 20.46 3.18 19.77
C ALA A 135 19.22 3.90 20.34
N ILE A 136 18.02 3.59 19.85
CA ILE A 136 16.78 4.17 20.36
C ILE A 136 16.29 3.32 21.54
N GLU A 137 16.33 3.87 22.75
CA GLU A 137 15.95 3.16 23.98
C GLU A 137 14.43 2.95 24.06
N ASN A 138 13.65 3.96 23.68
CA ASN A 138 12.19 3.89 23.69
C ASN A 138 11.67 2.93 22.62
N GLU A 139 10.89 1.92 23.01
CA GLU A 139 10.38 0.90 22.10
C GLU A 139 9.38 1.45 21.07
N ASP A 140 8.54 2.41 21.46
CA ASP A 140 7.56 3.01 20.54
C ASP A 140 8.26 3.89 19.51
N GLU A 141 9.26 4.68 19.90
CA GLU A 141 10.08 5.46 18.99
C GLU A 141 10.88 4.55 18.02
N ARG A 142 11.42 3.46 18.52
CA ARG A 142 12.12 2.46 17.71
C ARG A 142 11.17 1.80 16.70
N TYR A 143 9.95 1.54 17.11
CA TYR A 143 8.91 1.00 16.24
C TYR A 143 8.54 2.00 15.13
N ASP A 144 8.29 3.24 15.47
CA ASP A 144 7.98 4.30 14.50
C ASP A 144 9.15 4.49 13.53
N LYS A 145 10.37 4.46 14.05
CA LYS A 145 11.59 4.54 13.23
C LYS A 145 11.70 3.36 12.24
N LEU A 146 11.34 2.16 12.67
CA LEU A 146 11.32 1.00 11.76
C LEU A 146 10.25 1.15 10.67
N VAL A 147 9.10 1.76 10.96
CA VAL A 147 8.09 2.07 9.94
C VAL A 147 8.68 2.99 8.87
N GLU A 148 9.36 4.07 9.27
CA GLU A 148 10.00 5.00 8.33
C GLU A 148 11.09 4.32 7.48
N LEU A 149 11.97 3.55 8.12
CA LEU A 149 13.04 2.82 7.45
C LEU A 149 12.48 1.76 6.49
N ASN A 150 11.38 1.11 6.85
CA ASN A 150 10.71 0.18 5.95
C ASN A 150 10.23 0.90 4.67
N VAL A 151 9.57 2.05 4.79
CA VAL A 151 9.17 2.84 3.60
C VAL A 151 10.39 3.17 2.74
N LYS A 152 11.47 3.65 3.35
CA LYS A 152 12.71 3.99 2.65
C LYS A 152 13.28 2.80 1.87
N GLU A 153 13.38 1.63 2.50
CA GLU A 153 13.90 0.42 1.85
C GLU A 153 12.96 -0.08 0.74
N GLN A 154 11.64 0.06 0.89
CA GLN A 154 10.72 -0.29 -0.18
C GLN A 154 10.85 0.68 -1.38
N CYS A 155 11.13 1.96 -1.17
CA CYS A 155 11.49 2.88 -2.24
C CYS A 155 12.80 2.46 -2.95
N VAL A 156 13.81 2.03 -2.19
CA VAL A 156 15.06 1.49 -2.77
C VAL A 156 14.80 0.23 -3.60
N ASN A 157 13.95 -0.68 -3.10
CA ASN A 157 13.55 -1.87 -3.82
C ASN A 157 12.80 -1.53 -5.11
N LEU A 158 11.88 -0.56 -5.06
CA LEU A 158 11.13 -0.07 -6.22
C LEU A 158 12.07 0.45 -7.32
N ILE A 159 13.03 1.31 -6.98
CA ILE A 159 14.02 1.88 -7.93
C ILE A 159 14.86 0.78 -8.60
N LYS A 160 15.06 -0.35 -7.91
CA LYS A 160 15.84 -1.49 -8.45
C LYS A 160 14.99 -2.41 -9.34
N THR A 161 13.70 -2.18 -9.52
CA THR A 161 12.87 -2.99 -10.43
C THR A 161 13.19 -2.66 -11.89
N ALA A 162 13.13 -3.66 -12.76
CA ALA A 162 13.38 -3.47 -14.19
C ALA A 162 12.40 -2.49 -14.86
N ALA A 163 11.18 -2.40 -14.36
CA ALA A 163 10.17 -1.49 -14.89
C ALA A 163 10.47 0.00 -14.59
N VAL A 164 11.24 0.29 -13.54
CA VAL A 164 11.59 1.67 -13.13
C VAL A 164 12.95 2.10 -13.66
N GLN A 165 13.86 1.17 -13.91
CA GLN A 165 15.20 1.43 -14.50
C GLN A 165 15.12 1.62 -16.02
#